data_b98b9ea85582f1e68ba11efe409a56aa
#
_entry.id   b98b9ea85582f1e68ba11efe409a56aa
#
_cell.length_a   1.000
_cell.length_b   1.000
_cell.length_c   1.000
_cell.angle_alpha   90.00
_cell.angle_beta   90.00
_cell.angle_gamma   90.00
#
_symmetry.space_group_name_H-M   'P 1'
#
loop_
_entity.id
_entity.type
_entity.pdbx_description
1 polymer ?
#
loop_
_entity_poly.entity_id
_entity_poly.type
_entity_poly.pdbx_seq_one_letter_code
_entity_poly.pdbx_strand_id
1 'polypeptide(L)'
;MLEGPVFDRLWGIPGAGYAGKMLSMAAKKFGLKCKIFMGAKDIKRQRPNVEAIRKNGAEIVPVTTGSQTLVDAVSECMRYWVSNCDTTHMCVGSTVGPNIFIKICAFSTAQISRELIKQVKEEFGQIPKKLKLINCVGGGSSAAGFWNEFMDTHAEFIGVEAGGPRNSKLHAAPLTNGSKIGILHGAAQYVIQDKEGQIGSTESISAGLDYPGISPLHCFLKDTKRASYTSASDEEAIKAYQLVSKLENIS
;
A
#
# COMPACT_ATOMS: atom_id res chain seq x y z
N MET A 1 12.97 -31.91 -10.34
CA MET A 1 11.97 -30.89 -10.73
C MET A 1 10.75 -31.10 -9.82
N LEU A 2 10.53 -30.21 -8.91
CA LEU A 2 9.30 -30.25 -8.08
C LEU A 2 8.20 -29.65 -8.96
N GLU A 3 7.33 -30.50 -9.49
CA GLU A 3 6.06 -30.05 -10.08
C GLU A 3 5.16 -29.60 -8.93
N GLY A 4 5.25 -28.31 -8.56
CA GLY A 4 4.26 -27.69 -7.71
C GLY A 4 2.97 -27.47 -8.49
N PRO A 5 1.82 -27.24 -7.82
CA PRO A 5 0.55 -26.99 -8.49
C PRO A 5 0.69 -25.82 -9.46
N VAL A 6 0.44 -26.08 -10.73
CA VAL A 6 0.43 -25.07 -11.77
C VAL A 6 -0.85 -24.24 -11.61
N PHE A 7 -0.74 -23.07 -10.98
CA PHE A 7 -1.87 -22.15 -10.94
C PHE A 7 -2.10 -21.59 -12.34
N ASP A 8 -3.29 -21.72 -12.87
CA ASP A 8 -3.67 -21.13 -14.16
C ASP A 8 -4.21 -19.71 -14.03
N ARG A 9 -4.29 -19.20 -12.79
CA ARG A 9 -4.88 -17.89 -12.47
C ARG A 9 -4.09 -17.13 -11.44
N LEU A 10 -3.83 -15.87 -11.73
CA LEU A 10 -3.34 -14.88 -10.78
C LEU A 10 -4.50 -13.97 -10.35
N TRP A 11 -4.59 -13.75 -9.05
CA TRP A 11 -5.58 -12.85 -8.49
C TRP A 11 -4.86 -11.73 -7.75
N GLY A 12 -5.17 -10.51 -8.14
CA GLY A 12 -4.55 -9.35 -7.51
C GLY A 12 -5.44 -8.78 -6.42
N ILE A 13 -4.87 -8.53 -5.26
CA ILE A 13 -5.48 -7.56 -4.36
C ILE A 13 -5.43 -6.21 -5.06
N PRO A 14 -6.51 -5.46 -5.04
CA PRO A 14 -6.55 -4.16 -5.65
C PRO A 14 -5.59 -3.22 -4.93
N GLY A 15 -4.50 -2.91 -5.58
CA GLY A 15 -4.05 -1.55 -5.43
C GLY A 15 -4.98 -0.74 -6.31
N ALA A 16 -5.63 0.26 -5.78
CA ALA A 16 -6.50 1.14 -6.53
C ALA A 16 -5.76 1.95 -7.63
N GLY A 17 -4.64 1.47 -8.12
CA GLY A 17 -3.79 2.17 -9.06
C GLY A 17 -2.73 1.29 -9.70
N TYR A 18 -1.48 1.65 -9.44
CA TYR A 18 -0.29 1.09 -10.10
C TYR A 18 -0.14 -0.42 -9.90
N ALA A 19 -0.39 -0.95 -8.71
CA ALA A 19 -0.23 -2.38 -8.40
C ALA A 19 -1.11 -3.27 -9.28
N GLY A 20 -2.39 -2.94 -9.46
CA GLY A 20 -3.30 -3.68 -10.33
C GLY A 20 -2.86 -3.63 -11.80
N LYS A 21 -2.36 -2.48 -12.26
CA LYS A 21 -1.80 -2.33 -13.61
C LYS A 21 -0.58 -3.23 -13.80
N MET A 22 0.37 -3.24 -12.87
CA MET A 22 1.58 -4.07 -12.97
C MET A 22 1.23 -5.57 -12.93
N LEU A 23 0.34 -5.98 -12.05
CA LEU A 23 -0.11 -7.37 -11.98
C LEU A 23 -0.78 -7.82 -13.27
N SER A 24 -1.65 -7.00 -13.85
CA SER A 24 -2.30 -7.30 -15.12
C SER A 24 -1.30 -7.43 -16.28
N MET A 25 -0.24 -6.62 -16.28
CA MET A 25 0.86 -6.74 -17.26
C MET A 25 1.65 -8.04 -17.07
N ALA A 26 1.99 -8.39 -15.83
CA ALA A 26 2.69 -9.63 -15.51
C ALA A 26 1.85 -10.85 -15.92
N ALA A 27 0.57 -10.88 -15.54
CA ALA A 27 -0.34 -11.95 -15.91
C ALA A 27 -0.41 -12.13 -17.43
N LYS A 28 -0.56 -11.04 -18.18
CA LYS A 28 -0.55 -11.07 -19.65
C LYS A 28 0.74 -11.66 -20.21
N LYS A 29 1.89 -11.25 -19.65
CA LYS A 29 3.21 -11.73 -20.08
C LYS A 29 3.38 -13.24 -19.86
N PHE A 30 2.83 -13.76 -18.77
CA PHE A 30 2.92 -15.19 -18.41
C PHE A 30 1.73 -16.03 -18.92
N GLY A 31 0.80 -15.44 -19.67
CA GLY A 31 -0.37 -16.17 -20.21
C GLY A 31 -1.38 -16.59 -19.13
N LEU A 32 -1.40 -15.91 -17.99
CA LEU A 32 -2.25 -16.23 -16.84
C LEU A 32 -3.53 -15.41 -16.85
N LYS A 33 -4.63 -16.02 -16.44
CA LYS A 33 -5.89 -15.30 -16.20
C LYS A 33 -5.72 -14.40 -14.96
N CYS A 34 -6.22 -13.19 -15.03
CA CYS A 34 -6.09 -12.21 -13.96
C CYS A 34 -7.44 -11.56 -13.63
N LYS A 35 -7.80 -11.53 -12.36
CA LYS A 35 -8.93 -10.75 -11.84
C LYS A 35 -8.44 -9.73 -10.83
N ILE A 36 -8.95 -8.53 -10.93
CA ILE A 36 -8.63 -7.41 -10.02
C ILE A 36 -9.93 -6.98 -9.34
N PHE A 37 -9.98 -7.12 -8.02
CA PHE A 37 -11.09 -6.62 -7.21
C PHE A 37 -10.88 -5.14 -6.95
N MET A 38 -11.88 -4.31 -7.21
CA MET A 38 -11.81 -2.86 -6.97
C MET A 38 -13.11 -2.34 -6.37
N GLY A 39 -13.02 -1.49 -5.39
CA GLY A 39 -14.17 -0.79 -4.88
C GLY A 39 -14.83 0.07 -5.96
N ALA A 40 -16.16 0.11 -6.01
CA ALA A 40 -16.88 0.86 -7.04
C ALA A 40 -16.56 2.36 -7.04
N LYS A 41 -16.26 2.95 -5.87
CA LYS A 41 -15.74 4.33 -5.78
C LYS A 41 -14.36 4.46 -6.41
N ASP A 42 -13.46 3.48 -6.16
CA ASP A 42 -12.10 3.51 -6.68
C ASP A 42 -12.05 3.30 -8.21
N ILE A 43 -12.94 2.50 -8.75
CA ILE A 43 -13.10 2.36 -10.20
C ILE A 43 -13.34 3.71 -10.87
N LYS A 44 -14.16 4.56 -10.24
CA LYS A 44 -14.44 5.91 -10.76
C LYS A 44 -13.24 6.84 -10.60
N ARG A 45 -12.60 6.85 -9.41
CA ARG A 45 -11.44 7.69 -9.08
C ARG A 45 -10.20 7.34 -9.90
N GLN A 46 -10.03 6.05 -10.25
CA GLN A 46 -8.85 5.46 -10.87
C GLN A 46 -9.09 5.04 -12.33
N ARG A 47 -9.98 5.71 -13.04
CA ARG A 47 -10.39 5.36 -14.41
C ARG A 47 -9.23 5.10 -15.37
N PRO A 48 -8.15 5.90 -15.42
CA PRO A 48 -7.02 5.62 -16.31
C PRO A 48 -6.35 4.27 -16.02
N ASN A 49 -6.22 3.88 -14.75
CA ASN A 49 -5.66 2.58 -14.37
C ASN A 49 -6.63 1.44 -14.72
N VAL A 50 -7.93 1.63 -14.53
CA VAL A 50 -8.97 0.66 -14.94
C VAL A 50 -8.89 0.36 -16.44
N GLU A 51 -8.75 1.38 -17.27
CA GLU A 51 -8.61 1.25 -18.72
C GLU A 51 -7.33 0.49 -19.09
N ALA A 52 -6.20 0.79 -18.42
CA ALA A 52 -4.94 0.09 -18.62
C ALA A 52 -5.02 -1.41 -18.23
N ILE A 53 -5.65 -1.71 -17.10
CA ILE A 53 -5.87 -3.07 -16.60
C ILE A 53 -6.69 -3.88 -17.62
N ARG A 54 -7.80 -3.32 -18.11
CA ARG A 54 -8.64 -3.97 -19.12
C ARG A 54 -7.89 -4.20 -20.45
N LYS A 55 -7.07 -3.24 -20.86
CA LYS A 55 -6.21 -3.33 -22.06
C LYS A 55 -5.18 -4.45 -21.96
N ASN A 56 -4.77 -4.82 -20.76
CA ASN A 56 -3.91 -5.97 -20.50
C ASN A 56 -4.67 -7.30 -20.51
N GLY A 57 -6.00 -7.30 -20.60
CA GLY A 57 -6.84 -8.50 -20.63
C GLY A 57 -7.27 -9.01 -19.26
N ALA A 58 -7.03 -8.24 -18.18
CA ALA A 58 -7.51 -8.61 -16.85
C ALA A 58 -8.97 -8.21 -16.65
N GLU A 59 -9.70 -9.05 -15.92
CA GLU A 59 -11.08 -8.80 -15.47
C GLU A 59 -11.06 -7.88 -14.24
N ILE A 60 -11.91 -6.85 -14.23
CA ILE A 60 -12.16 -6.04 -13.04
C ILE A 60 -13.46 -6.47 -12.40
N VAL A 61 -13.39 -6.88 -11.14
CA VAL A 61 -14.53 -7.26 -10.33
C VAL A 61 -14.91 -6.07 -9.44
N PRO A 62 -16.03 -5.39 -9.71
CA PRO A 62 -16.46 -4.25 -8.90
C PRO A 62 -17.01 -4.73 -7.56
N VAL A 63 -16.51 -4.13 -6.46
CA VAL A 63 -17.00 -4.38 -5.10
C VAL A 63 -17.92 -3.23 -4.71
N THR A 64 -19.20 -3.55 -4.53
CA THR A 64 -20.27 -2.59 -4.25
C THR A 64 -20.75 -2.62 -2.81
N THR A 65 -20.20 -3.50 -1.98
CA THR A 65 -20.51 -3.63 -0.55
C THR A 65 -19.65 -2.68 0.29
N GLY A 66 -20.07 -2.40 1.51
CA GLY A 66 -19.34 -1.59 2.48
C GLY A 66 -19.05 -0.16 1.99
N SER A 67 -17.85 0.31 2.25
CA SER A 67 -17.37 1.64 1.81
C SER A 67 -17.17 1.76 0.30
N GLN A 68 -17.12 0.64 -0.41
CA GLN A 68 -16.80 0.54 -1.85
C GLN A 68 -15.40 1.05 -2.18
N THR A 69 -14.47 0.94 -1.24
CA THR A 69 -13.07 1.34 -1.35
C THR A 69 -12.13 0.13 -1.21
N LEU A 70 -10.83 0.40 -1.11
CA LEU A 70 -9.77 -0.59 -1.03
C LEU A 70 -10.00 -1.65 0.05
N VAL A 71 -10.46 -1.28 1.25
CA VAL A 71 -10.66 -2.22 2.37
C VAL A 71 -11.64 -3.33 2.04
N ASP A 72 -12.79 -2.98 1.43
CA ASP A 72 -13.81 -3.97 1.05
C ASP A 72 -13.34 -4.82 -0.13
N ALA A 73 -12.60 -4.21 -1.05
CA ALA A 73 -12.01 -4.92 -2.17
C ALA A 73 -10.98 -5.98 -1.73
N VAL A 74 -10.15 -5.68 -0.71
CA VAL A 74 -9.24 -6.66 -0.10
C VAL A 74 -10.03 -7.78 0.57
N SER A 75 -11.06 -7.45 1.35
CA SER A 75 -11.92 -8.44 2.02
C SER A 75 -12.59 -9.38 1.02
N GLU A 76 -13.11 -8.85 -0.10
CA GLU A 76 -13.77 -9.65 -1.14
C GLU A 76 -12.76 -10.54 -1.88
N CYS A 77 -11.59 -10.02 -2.19
CA CYS A 77 -10.52 -10.79 -2.79
C CYS A 77 -10.09 -11.97 -1.91
N MET A 78 -9.96 -11.76 -0.59
CA MET A 78 -9.64 -12.82 0.36
C MET A 78 -10.74 -13.89 0.43
N ARG A 79 -12.03 -13.49 0.52
CA ARG A 79 -13.15 -14.43 0.49
C ARG A 79 -13.15 -15.28 -0.77
N TYR A 80 -12.97 -14.64 -1.90
CA TYR A 80 -12.89 -15.34 -3.18
C TYR A 80 -11.72 -16.32 -3.24
N TRP A 81 -10.53 -15.89 -2.80
CA TRP A 81 -9.34 -16.73 -2.79
C TRP A 81 -9.51 -17.98 -1.91
N VAL A 82 -10.01 -17.84 -0.70
CA VAL A 82 -10.27 -18.99 0.20
C VAL A 82 -11.20 -20.02 -0.44
N SER A 83 -12.18 -19.57 -1.23
CA SER A 83 -13.10 -20.45 -1.96
C SER A 83 -12.51 -21.07 -3.24
N ASN A 84 -11.35 -20.64 -3.68
CA ASN A 84 -10.73 -21.04 -4.96
C ASN A 84 -9.22 -21.33 -4.84
N CYS A 85 -8.73 -21.65 -3.63
CA CYS A 85 -7.29 -21.72 -3.38
C CYS A 85 -6.56 -22.84 -4.16
N ASP A 86 -7.28 -23.90 -4.59
CA ASP A 86 -6.69 -25.00 -5.34
C ASP A 86 -6.21 -24.62 -6.75
N THR A 87 -6.83 -23.60 -7.35
CA THR A 87 -6.55 -23.18 -8.74
C THR A 87 -6.07 -21.74 -8.85
N THR A 88 -6.05 -21.03 -7.73
CA THR A 88 -5.90 -19.56 -7.75
C THR A 88 -4.86 -19.10 -6.74
N HIS A 89 -3.90 -18.33 -7.20
CA HIS A 89 -2.92 -17.67 -6.33
C HIS A 89 -3.33 -16.23 -6.06
N MET A 90 -3.36 -15.83 -4.79
CA MET A 90 -3.60 -14.45 -4.39
C MET A 90 -2.28 -13.67 -4.35
N CYS A 91 -2.13 -12.71 -5.27
CA CYS A 91 -0.98 -11.82 -5.28
C CYS A 91 -1.24 -10.62 -4.38
N VAL A 92 -0.54 -10.54 -3.26
CA VAL A 92 -0.60 -9.43 -2.33
C VAL A 92 0.58 -8.50 -2.58
N GLY A 93 0.30 -7.26 -2.97
CA GLY A 93 1.31 -6.21 -3.17
C GLY A 93 1.46 -5.29 -1.96
N SER A 94 0.87 -5.63 -0.81
CA SER A 94 0.87 -4.83 0.40
C SER A 94 1.59 -5.54 1.55
N THR A 95 2.16 -4.76 2.45
CA THR A 95 2.67 -5.24 3.74
C THR A 95 1.58 -5.30 4.83
N VAL A 96 0.33 -5.05 4.47
CA VAL A 96 -0.82 -5.29 5.34
C VAL A 96 -1.18 -6.77 5.30
N GLY A 97 -1.42 -7.35 6.47
CA GLY A 97 -1.77 -8.76 6.61
C GLY A 97 -0.72 -9.58 7.36
N PRO A 98 -0.77 -10.91 7.26
CA PRO A 98 0.14 -11.82 7.97
C PRO A 98 1.63 -11.56 7.67
N ASN A 99 2.49 -11.90 8.62
CA ASN A 99 3.94 -11.64 8.56
C ASN A 99 4.61 -12.11 7.24
N ILE A 100 4.14 -13.21 6.64
CA ILE A 100 4.70 -13.69 5.38
C ILE A 100 4.52 -12.67 4.25
N PHE A 101 3.38 -11.96 4.19
CA PHE A 101 3.14 -10.92 3.19
C PHE A 101 4.08 -9.74 3.39
N ILE A 102 4.32 -9.36 4.66
CA ILE A 102 5.28 -8.30 4.98
C ILE A 102 6.66 -8.63 4.43
N LYS A 103 7.16 -9.85 4.70
CA LYS A 103 8.49 -10.29 4.26
C LYS A 103 8.61 -10.31 2.74
N ILE A 104 7.65 -10.91 2.04
CA ILE A 104 7.67 -11.01 0.57
C ILE A 104 7.59 -9.61 -0.06
N CYS A 105 6.66 -8.78 0.40
CA CYS A 105 6.46 -7.45 -0.18
C CYS A 105 7.63 -6.51 0.14
N ALA A 106 8.13 -6.48 1.37
CA ALA A 106 9.27 -5.66 1.74
C ALA A 106 10.53 -6.07 0.95
N PHE A 107 10.82 -7.38 0.84
CA PHE A 107 11.94 -7.88 0.04
C PHE A 107 11.84 -7.50 -1.43
N SER A 108 10.64 -7.65 -2.04
CA SER A 108 10.42 -7.33 -3.45
C SER A 108 10.54 -5.84 -3.73
N THR A 109 9.98 -4.99 -2.86
CA THR A 109 10.03 -3.53 -3.00
C THR A 109 11.37 -2.94 -2.56
N ALA A 110 12.20 -3.68 -1.83
CA ALA A 110 13.55 -3.26 -1.40
C ALA A 110 14.53 -3.02 -2.55
N GLN A 111 14.18 -3.35 -3.79
CA GLN A 111 15.00 -2.98 -4.95
C GLN A 111 15.30 -1.47 -4.97
N ILE A 112 14.32 -0.65 -4.59
CA ILE A 112 14.47 0.82 -4.50
C ILE A 112 15.59 1.18 -3.50
N SER A 113 15.56 0.61 -2.29
CA SER A 113 16.58 0.91 -1.26
C SER A 113 17.94 0.32 -1.58
N ARG A 114 18.00 -0.84 -2.28
CA ARG A 114 19.26 -1.42 -2.75
C ARG A 114 19.98 -0.53 -3.77
N GLU A 115 19.23 0.10 -4.65
CA GLU A 115 19.79 1.08 -5.59
C GLU A 115 20.15 2.37 -4.88
N LEU A 116 19.26 2.90 -4.04
CA LEU A 116 19.46 4.15 -3.32
C LEU A 116 20.71 4.11 -2.42
N ILE A 117 20.94 3.02 -1.66
CA ILE A 117 22.09 2.95 -0.76
C ILE A 117 23.42 2.94 -1.53
N LYS A 118 23.44 2.39 -2.75
CA LYS A 118 24.60 2.45 -3.64
C LYS A 118 24.82 3.88 -4.12
N GLN A 119 23.78 4.53 -4.65
CA GLN A 119 23.83 5.93 -5.12
C GLN A 119 24.27 6.88 -4.01
N VAL A 120 23.72 6.74 -2.81
CA VAL A 120 24.12 7.55 -1.65
C VAL A 120 25.59 7.36 -1.30
N LYS A 121 26.11 6.13 -1.35
CA LYS A 121 27.53 5.86 -1.09
C LYS A 121 28.43 6.36 -2.22
N GLU A 122 28.00 6.27 -3.46
CA GLU A 122 28.72 6.80 -4.62
C GLU A 122 28.82 8.32 -4.56
N GLU A 123 27.74 9.00 -4.22
CA GLU A 123 27.66 10.48 -4.15
C GLU A 123 28.40 11.06 -2.92
N PHE A 124 28.23 10.45 -1.75
CA PHE A 124 28.72 11.02 -0.48
C PHE A 124 29.88 10.22 0.15
N GLY A 125 30.37 9.15 -0.48
CA GLY A 125 31.39 8.26 0.05
C GLY A 125 30.90 7.35 1.20
N GLN A 126 29.90 7.77 1.93
CA GLN A 126 29.30 7.06 3.07
C GLN A 126 27.84 7.49 3.25
N ILE A 127 27.09 6.81 4.14
CA ILE A 127 25.75 7.24 4.51
C ILE A 127 25.86 8.52 5.35
N PRO A 128 25.28 9.65 4.91
CA PRO A 128 25.32 10.93 5.64
C PRO A 128 24.70 10.80 7.05
N LYS A 129 25.34 11.39 8.05
CA LYS A 129 24.88 11.34 9.45
C LYS A 129 23.46 11.90 9.67
N LYS A 130 23.01 12.80 8.80
CA LYS A 130 21.67 13.44 8.87
C LYS A 130 20.77 13.01 7.72
N LEU A 131 20.96 11.79 7.18
CA LEU A 131 20.09 11.27 6.13
C LEU A 131 18.67 11.07 6.67
N LYS A 132 17.69 11.66 5.99
CA LYS A 132 16.26 11.46 6.25
C LYS A 132 15.61 10.78 5.07
N LEU A 133 14.89 9.70 5.32
CA LEU A 133 14.12 8.97 4.32
C LEU A 133 12.63 9.20 4.60
N ILE A 134 12.01 10.02 3.75
CA ILE A 134 10.61 10.43 3.89
C ILE A 134 9.78 9.68 2.85
N ASN A 135 8.68 9.07 3.27
CA ASN A 135 7.77 8.37 2.36
C ASN A 135 6.31 8.51 2.82
N CYS A 136 5.38 8.51 1.87
CA CYS A 136 3.98 8.40 2.19
C CYS A 136 3.64 6.99 2.68
N VAL A 137 2.69 6.88 3.59
CA VAL A 137 2.31 5.62 4.23
C VAL A 137 0.79 5.46 4.21
N GLY A 138 0.32 4.51 3.36
CA GLY A 138 -1.01 3.95 3.44
C GLY A 138 -0.92 2.57 4.11
N GLY A 139 -1.01 1.47 3.35
CA GLY A 139 -0.67 0.14 3.88
C GLY A 139 0.81 -0.03 4.26
N GLY A 140 1.70 0.81 3.74
CA GLY A 140 3.10 0.92 4.15
C GLY A 140 4.12 0.15 3.30
N SER A 141 3.72 -0.49 2.21
CA SER A 141 4.62 -1.32 1.38
C SER A 141 5.76 -0.51 0.74
N SER A 142 5.45 0.67 0.23
CA SER A 142 6.44 1.56 -0.38
C SER A 142 7.51 1.98 0.63
N ALA A 143 7.10 2.44 1.81
CA ALA A 143 8.01 2.84 2.88
C ALA A 143 8.83 1.65 3.40
N ALA A 144 8.21 0.46 3.55
CA ALA A 144 8.90 -0.75 3.96
C ALA A 144 10.06 -1.11 3.00
N GLY A 145 9.82 -1.07 1.69
CA GLY A 145 10.85 -1.32 0.69
C GLY A 145 11.90 -0.21 0.62
N PHE A 146 11.46 1.06 0.71
CA PHE A 146 12.35 2.22 0.63
C PHE A 146 13.32 2.32 1.82
N TRP A 147 12.90 1.87 3.01
CA TRP A 147 13.73 1.90 4.22
C TRP A 147 14.53 0.62 4.45
N ASN A 148 14.24 -0.47 3.73
CA ASN A 148 14.74 -1.82 4.03
C ASN A 148 16.25 -1.88 4.23
N GLU A 149 17.04 -1.40 3.27
CA GLU A 149 18.51 -1.47 3.34
C GLU A 149 19.13 -0.44 4.33
N PHE A 150 18.29 0.42 4.89
CA PHE A 150 18.72 1.43 5.86
C PHE A 150 18.30 1.10 7.31
N MET A 151 17.63 -0.06 7.54
CA MET A 151 17.10 -0.41 8.85
C MET A 151 18.15 -0.42 9.96
N ASP A 152 19.35 -0.93 9.65
CA ASP A 152 20.47 -1.02 10.60
C ASP A 152 21.42 0.19 10.52
N THR A 153 20.97 1.27 9.89
CA THR A 153 21.76 2.51 9.78
C THR A 153 21.22 3.59 10.72
N HIS A 154 21.94 4.71 10.79
CA HIS A 154 21.50 5.89 11.54
C HIS A 154 20.52 6.80 10.76
N ALA A 155 20.08 6.42 9.57
CA ALA A 155 19.11 7.18 8.79
C ALA A 155 17.78 7.35 9.57
N GLU A 156 17.24 8.55 9.57
CA GLU A 156 15.94 8.88 10.15
C GLU A 156 14.82 8.47 9.18
N PHE A 157 13.79 7.79 9.68
CA PHE A 157 12.62 7.43 8.89
C PHE A 157 11.43 8.29 9.28
N ILE A 158 10.79 8.88 8.29
CA ILE A 158 9.60 9.72 8.47
C ILE A 158 8.49 9.20 7.54
N GLY A 159 7.44 8.64 8.14
CA GLY A 159 6.24 8.22 7.42
C GLY A 159 5.18 9.33 7.45
N VAL A 160 4.58 9.62 6.31
CA VAL A 160 3.52 10.62 6.19
C VAL A 160 2.23 9.93 5.79
N GLU A 161 1.25 9.94 6.69
CA GLU A 161 -0.07 9.36 6.50
C GLU A 161 -1.05 10.38 5.88
N ALA A 162 -2.15 9.87 5.31
CA ALA A 162 -3.20 10.70 4.75
C ALA A 162 -4.13 11.23 5.85
N GLY A 163 -4.01 12.51 6.16
CA GLY A 163 -4.80 13.21 7.19
C GLY A 163 -6.23 13.52 6.78
N GLY A 164 -6.61 13.30 5.52
CA GLY A 164 -7.95 13.59 5.00
C GLY A 164 -8.23 15.07 4.78
N PRO A 165 -9.48 15.42 4.40
CA PRO A 165 -9.89 16.80 4.22
C PRO A 165 -9.90 17.56 5.56
N ARG A 166 -9.44 18.81 5.58
CA ARG A 166 -9.36 19.64 6.81
C ARG A 166 -10.70 19.81 7.52
N ASN A 167 -11.79 19.85 6.77
CA ASN A 167 -13.13 20.06 7.29
C ASN A 167 -13.88 18.75 7.61
N SER A 168 -13.20 17.60 7.53
CA SER A 168 -13.71 16.28 7.86
C SER A 168 -13.05 15.73 9.12
N LYS A 169 -13.76 14.88 9.84
CA LYS A 169 -13.18 14.05 10.91
C LYS A 169 -12.65 12.72 10.37
N LEU A 170 -12.91 12.44 9.09
CA LEU A 170 -12.44 11.23 8.43
C LEU A 170 -10.98 11.44 7.94
N HIS A 171 -10.19 10.43 8.12
CA HIS A 171 -8.78 10.39 7.73
C HIS A 171 -8.36 8.95 7.43
N ALA A 172 -7.18 8.74 6.89
CA ALA A 172 -6.55 7.43 6.72
C ALA A 172 -5.15 7.41 7.38
N ALA A 173 -5.10 7.86 8.64
CA ALA A 173 -3.87 8.05 9.41
C ALA A 173 -3.94 7.31 10.75
N PRO A 174 -3.90 5.95 10.75
CA PRO A 174 -4.07 5.16 11.96
C PRO A 174 -2.93 5.31 12.96
N LEU A 175 -1.70 5.65 12.56
CA LEU A 175 -0.59 5.81 13.48
C LEU A 175 -0.57 7.17 14.18
N THR A 176 -1.03 8.22 13.53
CA THR A 176 -0.91 9.59 14.06
C THR A 176 -2.19 10.10 14.72
N ASN A 177 -3.35 9.59 14.36
CA ASN A 177 -4.63 10.11 14.81
C ASN A 177 -5.35 9.21 15.85
N GLY A 178 -4.58 8.54 16.72
CA GLY A 178 -5.14 7.93 17.92
C GLY A 178 -5.88 6.62 17.74
N SER A 179 -5.58 5.87 16.67
CA SER A 179 -6.16 4.54 16.46
C SER A 179 -5.72 3.53 17.52
N LYS A 180 -6.54 2.49 17.72
CA LYS A 180 -6.27 1.39 18.65
C LYS A 180 -5.79 0.17 17.89
N ILE A 181 -5.19 -0.77 18.62
CA ILE A 181 -4.87 -2.09 18.07
C ILE A 181 -6.16 -2.84 17.80
N GLY A 182 -6.28 -3.39 16.59
CA GLY A 182 -7.38 -4.22 16.15
C GLY A 182 -6.91 -5.27 15.16
N ILE A 183 -7.82 -6.14 14.72
CA ILE A 183 -7.54 -7.18 13.74
C ILE A 183 -8.17 -6.77 12.40
N LEU A 184 -7.34 -6.70 11.38
CA LEU A 184 -7.79 -6.45 10.01
C LEU A 184 -6.97 -7.28 9.03
N HIS A 185 -7.66 -7.96 8.10
CA HIS A 185 -7.03 -8.80 7.06
C HIS A 185 -5.99 -9.79 7.61
N GLY A 186 -6.31 -10.42 8.76
CA GLY A 186 -5.50 -11.48 9.36
C GLY A 186 -4.27 -11.03 10.14
N ALA A 187 -4.18 -9.75 10.51
CA ALA A 187 -3.06 -9.24 11.31
C ALA A 187 -3.54 -8.26 12.40
N ALA A 188 -2.83 -8.28 13.55
CA ALA A 188 -2.96 -7.26 14.57
C ALA A 188 -2.18 -6.02 14.14
N GLN A 189 -2.84 -4.87 14.17
CA GLN A 189 -2.28 -3.59 13.68
C GLN A 189 -3.02 -2.41 14.29
N TYR A 190 -2.50 -1.20 14.18
CA TYR A 190 -3.28 0.00 14.46
C TYR A 190 -4.37 0.15 13.39
N VAL A 191 -5.63 0.29 13.82
CA VAL A 191 -6.79 0.36 12.94
C VAL A 191 -7.71 1.48 13.37
N ILE A 192 -8.19 2.24 12.41
CA ILE A 192 -9.28 3.20 12.63
C ILE A 192 -10.55 2.39 12.88
N GLN A 193 -11.10 2.49 14.09
CA GLN A 193 -12.25 1.72 14.54
C GLN A 193 -13.11 2.52 15.52
N ASP A 194 -14.37 2.16 15.60
CA ASP A 194 -15.30 2.73 16.56
C ASP A 194 -15.12 2.11 17.98
N LYS A 195 -16.06 2.43 18.88
CA LYS A 195 -16.03 1.95 20.27
C LYS A 195 -16.30 0.45 20.37
N GLU A 196 -17.05 -0.08 19.44
CA GLU A 196 -17.46 -1.47 19.32
C GLU A 196 -16.39 -2.31 18.56
N GLY A 197 -15.31 -1.68 18.08
CA GLY A 197 -14.22 -2.33 17.35
C GLY A 197 -14.52 -2.56 15.86
N GLN A 198 -15.58 -1.95 15.33
CA GLN A 198 -15.87 -2.00 13.89
C GLN A 198 -14.93 -1.08 13.13
N ILE A 199 -14.52 -1.50 11.94
CA ILE A 199 -13.63 -0.73 11.08
C ILE A 199 -14.31 0.59 10.70
N GLY A 200 -13.65 1.70 11.01
CA GLY A 200 -14.12 3.04 10.73
C GLY A 200 -14.02 3.40 9.25
N SER A 201 -14.85 4.34 8.83
CA SER A 201 -14.73 4.93 7.49
C SER A 201 -13.49 5.81 7.40
N THR A 202 -12.90 5.82 6.21
CA THR A 202 -11.74 6.65 5.87
C THR A 202 -12.08 7.61 4.74
N GLU A 203 -11.29 8.68 4.62
CA GLU A 203 -11.38 9.62 3.51
C GLU A 203 -10.00 10.19 3.18
N SER A 204 -9.63 10.16 1.91
CA SER A 204 -8.45 10.81 1.37
C SER A 204 -8.62 11.06 -0.12
N ILE A 205 -8.08 12.16 -0.62
CA ILE A 205 -7.97 12.41 -2.07
C ILE A 205 -7.07 11.36 -2.74
N SER A 206 -6.11 10.81 -2.00
CA SER A 206 -5.22 9.75 -2.47
C SER A 206 -5.87 8.39 -2.27
N ALA A 207 -6.49 7.84 -3.31
CA ALA A 207 -7.12 6.52 -3.25
C ALA A 207 -6.14 5.40 -2.83
N GLY A 208 -4.86 5.51 -3.15
CA GLY A 208 -3.82 4.55 -2.75
C GLY A 208 -3.44 4.60 -1.28
N LEU A 209 -3.78 5.67 -0.58
CA LEU A 209 -3.55 5.85 0.86
C LEU A 209 -4.83 5.75 1.69
N ASP A 210 -5.99 5.62 1.05
CA ASP A 210 -7.32 5.57 1.68
C ASP A 210 -7.59 4.17 2.25
N TYR A 211 -6.99 3.88 3.42
CA TYR A 211 -7.07 2.58 4.07
C TYR A 211 -7.07 2.73 5.61
N PRO A 212 -7.94 2.01 6.34
CA PRO A 212 -8.14 2.21 7.78
C PRO A 212 -7.10 1.55 8.67
N GLY A 213 -6.18 0.76 8.12
CA GLY A 213 -5.15 0.04 8.87
C GLY A 213 -3.75 0.35 8.38
N ILE A 214 -2.77 -0.29 8.98
CA ILE A 214 -1.36 -0.10 8.67
C ILE A 214 -0.61 -1.42 8.83
N SER A 215 0.46 -1.63 8.05
CA SER A 215 1.31 -2.80 8.21
C SER A 215 1.79 -3.00 9.66
N PRO A 216 1.75 -4.22 10.20
CA PRO A 216 2.35 -4.54 11.49
C PRO A 216 3.83 -4.13 11.59
N LEU A 217 4.56 -4.10 10.49
CA LEU A 217 5.92 -3.58 10.46
C LEU A 217 5.98 -2.11 10.90
N HIS A 218 5.08 -1.28 10.36
CA HIS A 218 5.06 0.14 10.74
C HIS A 218 4.56 0.37 12.16
N CYS A 219 3.67 -0.49 12.67
CA CYS A 219 3.31 -0.51 14.09
C CYS A 219 4.55 -0.75 14.96
N PHE A 220 5.33 -1.77 14.63
CA PHE A 220 6.58 -2.09 15.32
C PHE A 220 7.60 -0.94 15.23
N LEU A 221 7.82 -0.37 14.05
CA LEU A 221 8.76 0.75 13.86
C LEU A 221 8.36 2.00 14.65
N LYS A 222 7.06 2.26 14.79
CA LYS A 222 6.52 3.34 15.63
C LYS A 222 6.78 3.05 17.11
N ASP A 223 6.39 1.87 17.58
CA ASP A 223 6.45 1.51 19.00
C ASP A 223 7.89 1.42 19.51
N THR A 224 8.81 0.97 18.67
CA THR A 224 10.26 0.96 18.95
C THR A 224 10.94 2.31 18.70
N LYS A 225 10.20 3.32 18.26
CA LYS A 225 10.72 4.65 17.90
C LYS A 225 11.81 4.62 16.82
N ARG A 226 11.85 3.56 15.99
CA ARG A 226 12.78 3.48 14.85
C ARG A 226 12.34 4.39 13.71
N ALA A 227 11.04 4.65 13.57
CA ALA A 227 10.47 5.59 12.63
C ALA A 227 9.53 6.57 13.34
N SER A 228 9.46 7.79 12.85
CA SER A 228 8.48 8.80 13.24
C SER A 228 7.38 8.88 12.19
N TYR A 229 6.17 9.23 12.64
CA TYR A 229 5.03 9.35 11.74
C TYR A 229 4.33 10.68 11.95
N THR A 230 3.87 11.25 10.86
CA THR A 230 3.04 12.45 10.82
C THR A 230 1.93 12.27 9.78
N SER A 231 1.00 13.19 9.70
CA SER A 231 -0.03 13.19 8.67
C SER A 231 -0.06 14.52 7.93
N ALA A 232 -0.50 14.49 6.68
CA ALA A 232 -0.76 15.68 5.87
C ALA A 232 -2.21 15.65 5.39
N SER A 233 -2.89 16.80 5.45
CA SER A 233 -4.24 16.96 4.90
C SER A 233 -4.22 16.91 3.36
N ASP A 234 -5.39 16.67 2.77
CA ASP A 234 -5.55 16.66 1.32
C ASP A 234 -5.11 18.00 0.69
N GLU A 235 -5.43 19.13 1.34
CA GLU A 235 -5.04 20.46 0.88
C GLU A 235 -3.53 20.71 0.96
N GLU A 236 -2.87 20.20 2.00
CA GLU A 236 -1.41 20.26 2.13
C GLU A 236 -0.72 19.42 1.07
N ALA A 237 -1.23 18.22 0.82
CA ALA A 237 -0.72 17.32 -0.21
C ALA A 237 -0.83 17.96 -1.62
N ILE A 238 -1.97 18.57 -1.95
CA ILE A 238 -2.18 19.26 -3.23
C ILE A 238 -1.23 20.46 -3.37
N LYS A 239 -1.09 21.28 -2.31
CA LYS A 239 -0.17 22.42 -2.33
C LYS A 239 1.28 21.99 -2.53
N ALA A 240 1.70 20.94 -1.83
CA ALA A 240 3.05 20.38 -1.98
C ALA A 240 3.28 19.84 -3.39
N TYR A 241 2.31 19.11 -3.95
CA TYR A 241 2.36 18.63 -5.33
C TYR A 241 2.54 19.78 -6.34
N GLN A 242 1.72 20.84 -6.22
CA GLN A 242 1.82 22.01 -7.10
C GLN A 242 3.16 22.72 -6.97
N LEU A 243 3.70 22.83 -5.73
CA LEU A 243 4.99 23.46 -5.49
C LEU A 243 6.13 22.66 -6.12
N VAL A 244 6.17 21.33 -5.89
CA VAL A 244 7.21 20.46 -6.47
C VAL A 244 7.11 20.44 -7.99
N SER A 245 5.90 20.33 -8.54
CA SER A 245 5.70 20.39 -9.99
C SER A 245 6.25 21.67 -10.60
N LYS A 246 6.04 22.82 -9.92
CA LYS A 246 6.54 24.13 -10.38
C LYS A 246 8.07 24.25 -10.27
N LEU A 247 8.67 23.75 -9.18
CA LEU A 247 10.10 23.92 -8.89
C LEU A 247 10.98 22.93 -9.63
N GLU A 248 10.52 21.67 -9.72
CA GLU A 248 11.31 20.55 -10.22
C GLU A 248 10.87 20.10 -11.63
N ASN A 249 9.84 20.76 -12.19
CA ASN A 249 9.24 20.38 -13.48
C ASN A 249 8.83 18.89 -13.56
N ILE A 250 8.32 18.36 -12.45
CA ILE A 250 7.82 16.98 -12.31
C ILE A 250 6.30 17.03 -12.30
N SER A 251 5.65 16.16 -13.11
CA SER A 251 4.18 16.10 -13.25
C SER A 251 3.65 14.71 -12.87
#